data_cb8a1ebf5522e5aa422982ad0eb3979e
#
_entry.id   cb8a1ebf5522e5aa422982ad0eb3979e
#
_cell.length_a   1.000
_cell.length_b   1.000
_cell.length_c   1.000
_cell.angle_alpha   90.00
_cell.angle_beta   90.00
_cell.angle_gamma   90.00
#
_symmetry.space_group_name_H-M   'P 1'
#
loop_
_entity.id
_entity.type
_entity.pdbx_description
1 polymer ?
#
loop_
_entity_poly.entity_id
_entity_poly.type
_entity_poly.pdbx_seq_one_letter_code
_entity_poly.pdbx_strand_id
1 'polypeptide(L)'
;GWAYDNLQVPPADLDVAASRRHEPEHWRRWRKQGDNYQYEKDGQWQAYDATPVRPGKAGEILAGTYTYSTSSGTLYTGSHVSFTYLTFGKDGSFSRSGYSSSASTNYIDSSTFANSEGVVSGVYDGFQDSGTVTVGSTGTGGKGEERPGHYKIDGYTIELTGPDGKTERKLFFFWADDKNISVGGTTYSREDK
;
A
#
# COMPACT_ATOMS: atom_id res chain seq x y z
N GLY A 1 -6.80 18.14 -23.59
CA GLY A 1 -5.58 18.06 -22.81
C GLY A 1 -4.83 16.75 -23.01
N TRP A 2 -3.76 16.59 -22.26
CA TRP A 2 -3.00 15.34 -22.17
C TRP A 2 -3.03 14.83 -20.76
N ALA A 3 -3.18 13.53 -20.57
CA ALA A 3 -3.10 12.84 -19.29
C ALA A 3 -2.00 11.77 -19.38
N TYR A 4 -1.32 11.57 -18.26
CA TYR A 4 -0.33 10.52 -18.09
C TYR A 4 -0.88 9.49 -17.10
N ASP A 5 -0.96 8.23 -17.51
CA ASP A 5 -1.66 7.17 -16.78
C ASP A 5 -0.75 6.29 -15.90
N ASN A 6 0.58 6.55 -15.91
CA ASN A 6 1.56 5.80 -15.12
C ASN A 6 2.30 6.69 -14.10
N LEU A 7 1.56 7.56 -13.39
CA LEU A 7 2.17 8.50 -12.46
C LEU A 7 2.64 7.79 -11.17
N GLN A 8 3.96 7.65 -11.02
CA GLN A 8 4.61 7.01 -9.85
C GLN A 8 5.30 8.02 -8.93
N VAL A 9 5.49 9.23 -9.40
CA VAL A 9 6.16 10.33 -8.68
C VAL A 9 5.20 11.50 -8.49
N PRO A 10 5.45 12.43 -7.57
CA PRO A 10 4.68 13.67 -7.50
C PRO A 10 4.61 14.36 -8.86
N PRO A 11 3.47 14.95 -9.26
CA PRO A 11 3.34 15.62 -10.55
C PRO A 11 4.38 16.71 -10.80
N ALA A 12 4.84 17.38 -9.73
CA ALA A 12 5.87 18.41 -9.80
C ALA A 12 7.27 17.85 -10.13
N ASP A 13 7.49 16.57 -9.86
CA ASP A 13 8.77 15.89 -10.07
C ASP A 13 8.79 15.12 -11.41
N LEU A 14 7.67 15.10 -12.14
CA LEU A 14 7.58 14.43 -13.44
C LEU A 14 8.26 15.26 -14.53
N ASP A 15 9.30 14.73 -15.15
CA ASP A 15 9.83 15.28 -16.40
C ASP A 15 8.89 14.92 -17.55
N VAL A 16 7.96 15.83 -17.83
CA VAL A 16 6.95 15.68 -18.91
C VAL A 16 7.61 15.48 -20.27
N ALA A 17 8.71 16.16 -20.55
CA ALA A 17 9.37 16.07 -21.84
C ALA A 17 10.08 14.72 -22.02
N ALA A 18 10.72 14.23 -20.97
CA ALA A 18 11.35 12.92 -20.98
C ALA A 18 10.30 11.80 -21.03
N SER A 19 9.27 11.84 -20.18
CA SER A 19 8.23 10.80 -20.15
C SER A 19 7.45 10.70 -21.48
N ARG A 20 7.19 11.83 -22.17
CA ARG A 20 6.56 11.80 -23.50
C ARG A 20 7.44 11.15 -24.57
N ARG A 21 8.76 11.22 -24.43
CA ARG A 21 9.69 10.60 -25.38
C ARG A 21 9.91 9.12 -25.11
N HIS A 22 9.97 8.75 -23.84
CA HIS A 22 10.35 7.40 -23.43
C HIS A 22 9.17 6.48 -23.14
N GLU A 23 8.00 7.07 -22.80
CA GLU A 23 6.79 6.35 -22.41
C GLU A 23 5.55 6.94 -23.11
N PRO A 24 5.59 7.11 -24.46
CA PRO A 24 4.49 7.76 -25.20
C PRO A 24 3.16 7.00 -25.07
N GLU A 25 3.19 5.68 -24.82
CA GLU A 25 2.03 4.82 -24.65
C GLU A 25 1.25 5.13 -23.36
N HIS A 26 1.87 5.78 -22.38
CA HIS A 26 1.22 6.23 -21.15
C HIS A 26 0.61 7.64 -21.27
N TRP A 27 0.78 8.29 -22.41
CA TRP A 27 0.21 9.59 -22.68
C TRP A 27 -1.03 9.47 -23.55
N ARG A 28 -2.18 9.93 -23.02
CA ARG A 28 -3.48 9.90 -23.72
C ARG A 28 -4.04 11.29 -23.85
N ARG A 29 -4.71 11.55 -24.96
CA ARG A 29 -5.52 12.76 -25.09
C ARG A 29 -6.77 12.59 -24.21
N TRP A 30 -7.15 13.66 -23.54
CA TRP A 30 -8.36 13.69 -22.76
C TRP A 30 -9.12 14.99 -22.99
N ARG A 31 -10.43 14.94 -22.71
CA ARG A 31 -11.32 16.09 -22.70
C ARG A 31 -12.38 15.93 -21.63
N LYS A 32 -12.95 17.08 -21.20
CA LYS A 32 -14.16 17.12 -20.39
C LYS A 32 -15.32 17.47 -21.31
N GLN A 33 -16.43 16.72 -21.21
CA GLN A 33 -17.67 16.98 -21.93
C GLN A 33 -18.82 16.98 -20.93
N GLY A 34 -19.32 18.16 -20.57
CA GLY A 34 -20.21 18.32 -19.41
C GLY A 34 -19.49 17.90 -18.13
N ASP A 35 -20.09 17.00 -17.37
CA ASP A 35 -19.49 16.45 -16.15
C ASP A 35 -18.68 15.17 -16.37
N ASN A 36 -18.61 14.68 -17.60
CA ASN A 36 -17.93 13.44 -17.94
C ASN A 36 -16.53 13.70 -18.46
N TYR A 37 -15.60 12.83 -18.10
CA TYR A 37 -14.26 12.77 -18.67
C TYR A 37 -14.23 11.74 -19.78
N GLN A 38 -13.50 12.02 -20.84
CA GLN A 38 -13.27 11.11 -21.96
C GLN A 38 -11.78 11.07 -22.30
N TYR A 39 -11.30 9.92 -22.72
CA TYR A 39 -9.96 9.74 -23.26
C TYR A 39 -10.03 9.21 -24.69
N GLU A 40 -9.02 9.52 -25.48
CA GLU A 40 -8.89 9.04 -26.85
C GLU A 40 -8.18 7.68 -26.87
N LYS A 41 -8.82 6.71 -27.47
CA LYS A 41 -8.26 5.38 -27.74
C LYS A 41 -8.60 5.00 -29.18
N ASP A 42 -7.57 4.65 -29.95
CA ASP A 42 -7.71 4.25 -31.37
C ASP A 42 -8.51 5.25 -32.23
N GLY A 43 -8.29 6.55 -31.99
CA GLY A 43 -8.97 7.64 -32.68
C GLY A 43 -10.41 7.87 -32.23
N GLN A 44 -10.90 7.17 -31.23
CA GLN A 44 -12.26 7.31 -30.71
C GLN A 44 -12.26 7.82 -29.27
N TRP A 45 -13.24 8.67 -28.94
CA TRP A 45 -13.44 9.16 -27.57
C TRP A 45 -14.27 8.15 -26.78
N GLN A 46 -13.68 7.66 -25.71
CA GLN A 46 -14.32 6.71 -24.78
C GLN A 46 -14.56 7.39 -23.43
N ALA A 47 -15.67 7.05 -22.80
CA ALA A 47 -15.95 7.51 -21.44
C ALA A 47 -14.88 6.99 -20.46
N TYR A 48 -14.47 7.86 -19.54
CA TYR A 48 -13.54 7.52 -18.48
C TYR A 48 -14.24 7.66 -17.13
N ASP A 49 -14.50 6.55 -16.52
CA ASP A 49 -15.03 6.50 -15.15
C ASP A 49 -13.88 6.73 -14.18
N ALA A 50 -13.65 8.01 -13.87
CA ALA A 50 -12.59 8.41 -12.97
C ALA A 50 -13.14 8.65 -11.58
N THR A 51 -12.54 8.01 -10.59
CA THR A 51 -12.78 8.37 -9.19
C THR A 51 -11.93 9.59 -8.85
N PRO A 52 -12.54 10.73 -8.51
CA PRO A 52 -11.79 11.91 -8.10
C PRO A 52 -11.00 11.64 -6.83
N VAL A 53 -9.77 12.14 -6.80
CA VAL A 53 -8.92 12.09 -5.63
C VAL A 53 -8.65 13.50 -5.14
N ARG A 54 -8.44 13.66 -3.84
CA ARG A 54 -8.17 14.95 -3.23
C ARG A 54 -6.68 15.13 -2.94
N PRO A 55 -6.05 16.23 -3.39
CA PRO A 55 -4.71 16.60 -2.94
C PRO A 55 -4.73 16.95 -1.45
N GLY A 56 -3.59 16.81 -0.79
CA GLY A 56 -3.41 17.35 0.54
C GLY A 56 -3.29 18.87 0.52
N LYS A 57 -3.71 19.52 1.58
CA LYS A 57 -3.46 20.96 1.78
C LYS A 57 -2.02 21.15 2.23
N ALA A 58 -1.41 22.27 1.90
CA ALA A 58 -0.07 22.59 2.38
C ALA A 58 -0.02 22.56 3.91
N GLY A 59 0.85 21.72 4.48
CA GLY A 59 0.96 21.53 5.91
C GLY A 59 -0.19 20.74 6.55
N GLU A 60 -1.02 20.03 5.77
CA GLU A 60 -2.09 19.18 6.32
C GLU A 60 -1.53 18.12 7.26
N ILE A 61 -2.15 17.99 8.42
CA ILE A 61 -1.74 17.05 9.45
C ILE A 61 -2.59 15.78 9.35
N LEU A 62 -1.90 14.66 9.14
CA LEU A 62 -2.48 13.34 9.33
C LEU A 62 -2.36 12.96 10.81
N ALA A 63 -3.38 12.30 11.35
CA ALA A 63 -3.30 11.78 12.72
C ALA A 63 -3.89 10.39 12.74
N GLY A 64 -3.08 9.39 13.12
CA GLY A 64 -3.52 8.00 13.23
C GLY A 64 -2.65 7.03 12.46
N THR A 65 -3.04 5.78 12.52
CA THR A 65 -2.37 4.68 11.83
C THR A 65 -3.12 4.33 10.57
N TYR A 66 -2.37 4.14 9.50
CA TYR A 66 -2.86 3.70 8.20
C TYR A 66 -2.18 2.39 7.84
N THR A 67 -2.97 1.41 7.42
CA THR A 67 -2.53 0.04 7.19
C THR A 67 -2.67 -0.34 5.73
N TYR A 68 -1.63 -0.96 5.20
CA TYR A 68 -1.64 -1.68 3.94
C TYR A 68 -1.40 -3.16 4.21
N SER A 69 -2.21 -4.03 3.64
CA SER A 69 -2.04 -5.46 3.77
C SER A 69 -2.02 -6.16 2.42
N THR A 70 -1.20 -7.19 2.33
CA THR A 70 -1.19 -8.12 1.20
C THR A 70 -1.33 -9.53 1.71
N SER A 71 -2.03 -10.35 0.95
CA SER A 71 -2.08 -11.78 1.20
C SER A 71 -1.87 -12.54 -0.10
N SER A 72 -1.16 -13.65 -0.03
CA SER A 72 -0.94 -14.54 -1.15
C SER A 72 -0.91 -15.99 -0.69
N GLY A 73 -1.15 -16.91 -1.63
CA GLY A 73 -1.14 -18.34 -1.35
C GLY A 73 -2.52 -18.96 -1.28
N THR A 74 -2.54 -20.27 -1.03
CA THR A 74 -3.75 -21.07 -0.88
C THR A 74 -3.60 -22.02 0.29
N LEU A 75 -4.70 -22.66 0.72
CA LEU A 75 -4.66 -23.72 1.74
C LEU A 75 -3.72 -24.88 1.38
N TYR A 76 -3.45 -25.10 0.10
CA TYR A 76 -2.60 -26.22 -0.38
C TYR A 76 -1.14 -25.83 -0.57
N THR A 77 -0.85 -24.55 -0.84
CA THR A 77 0.51 -24.07 -1.14
C THR A 77 1.13 -23.28 0.00
N GLY A 78 0.39 -23.11 1.09
CA GLY A 78 0.75 -22.18 2.16
C GLY A 78 0.22 -20.78 1.87
N SER A 79 0.18 -19.96 2.89
CA SER A 79 -0.27 -18.57 2.79
C SER A 79 0.77 -17.63 3.38
N HIS A 80 0.84 -16.44 2.82
CA HIS A 80 1.65 -15.35 3.33
C HIS A 80 0.78 -14.12 3.51
N VAL A 81 0.87 -13.47 4.65
CA VAL A 81 0.21 -12.21 4.94
C VAL A 81 1.25 -11.19 5.38
N SER A 82 1.18 -10.01 4.85
CA SER A 82 2.06 -8.91 5.22
C SER A 82 1.24 -7.66 5.50
N PHE A 83 1.61 -6.95 6.55
CA PHE A 83 1.04 -5.67 6.93
C PHE A 83 2.15 -4.63 6.95
N THR A 84 1.85 -3.45 6.45
CA THR A 84 2.69 -2.25 6.60
C THR A 84 1.85 -1.17 7.26
N TYR A 85 2.37 -0.59 8.30
CA TYR A 85 1.74 0.47 9.07
C TYR A 85 2.50 1.77 8.86
N LEU A 86 1.76 2.84 8.58
CA LEU A 86 2.24 4.21 8.60
C LEU A 86 1.50 4.93 9.73
N THR A 87 2.22 5.30 10.76
CA THR A 87 1.65 6.04 11.89
C THR A 87 2.10 7.48 11.82
N PHE A 88 1.13 8.39 11.79
CA PHE A 88 1.34 9.83 11.69
C PHE A 88 0.92 10.52 12.99
N GLY A 89 1.82 11.31 13.54
CA GLY A 89 1.58 12.12 14.73
C GLY A 89 0.99 13.49 14.38
N LYS A 90 0.24 14.07 15.34
CA LYS A 90 -0.27 15.44 15.22
C LYS A 90 0.82 16.50 15.20
N ASP A 91 2.00 16.15 15.64
CA ASP A 91 3.20 16.99 15.69
C ASP A 91 4.02 16.96 14.39
N GLY A 92 3.52 16.28 13.35
CA GLY A 92 4.25 16.11 12.09
C GLY A 92 5.26 14.96 12.11
N SER A 93 5.28 14.15 13.17
CA SER A 93 6.09 12.93 13.21
C SER A 93 5.45 11.80 12.40
N PHE A 94 6.27 10.88 11.89
CA PHE A 94 5.77 9.62 11.32
C PHE A 94 6.69 8.47 11.69
N SER A 95 6.12 7.27 11.73
CA SER A 95 6.87 6.02 11.80
C SER A 95 6.33 5.01 10.79
N ARG A 96 7.18 4.08 10.38
CA ARG A 96 6.83 2.97 9.52
C ARG A 96 7.21 1.68 10.20
N SER A 97 6.25 0.80 10.35
CA SER A 97 6.47 -0.56 10.85
C SER A 97 5.85 -1.58 9.91
N GLY A 98 6.19 -2.83 10.09
CA GLY A 98 5.66 -3.91 9.29
C GLY A 98 5.62 -5.22 10.05
N TYR A 99 4.68 -6.08 9.68
CA TYR A 99 4.55 -7.43 10.18
C TYR A 99 4.30 -8.36 8.99
N SER A 100 4.95 -9.51 8.98
CA SER A 100 4.65 -10.56 8.01
C SER A 100 4.54 -11.91 8.69
N SER A 101 3.61 -12.71 8.23
CA SER A 101 3.39 -14.08 8.71
C SER A 101 3.25 -15.00 7.51
N SER A 102 3.88 -16.16 7.60
CA SER A 102 3.74 -17.22 6.59
C SER A 102 3.25 -18.48 7.25
N ALA A 103 2.25 -19.11 6.67
CA ALA A 103 1.79 -20.43 7.03
C ALA A 103 2.16 -21.39 5.92
N SER A 104 2.83 -22.48 6.24
CA SER A 104 3.08 -23.57 5.30
C SER A 104 2.21 -24.77 5.68
N THR A 105 1.51 -25.34 4.71
CA THR A 105 0.86 -26.63 4.88
C THR A 105 1.89 -27.72 4.60
N ASN A 106 2.53 -28.21 5.63
CA ASN A 106 3.23 -29.50 5.54
C ASN A 106 2.24 -30.57 5.99
N TYR A 107 1.99 -31.53 5.12
CA TYR A 107 1.38 -32.80 5.55
C TYR A 107 2.41 -33.48 6.45
N ILE A 108 2.27 -33.28 7.75
CA ILE A 108 3.08 -34.00 8.73
C ILE A 108 2.22 -35.11 9.24
N ASP A 109 2.67 -36.33 8.97
CA ASP A 109 2.18 -37.53 9.64
C ASP A 109 2.25 -37.27 11.16
N SER A 110 1.19 -37.60 11.87
CA SER A 110 0.95 -37.35 13.29
C SER A 110 1.99 -37.91 14.27
N SER A 111 3.09 -38.48 13.79
CA SER A 111 4.16 -39.06 14.60
C SER A 111 5.33 -38.13 14.92
N THR A 112 5.35 -36.89 14.41
CA THR A 112 6.54 -36.01 14.54
C THR A 112 6.24 -34.73 15.33
N PHE A 113 5.45 -34.80 16.39
CA PHE A 113 5.33 -33.69 17.34
C PHE A 113 6.36 -33.85 18.46
N ALA A 114 7.53 -33.37 18.29
CA ALA A 114 8.46 -33.15 19.38
C ALA A 114 9.31 -31.90 19.10
N ASN A 115 9.06 -30.86 19.89
CA ASN A 115 9.96 -29.76 20.21
C ASN A 115 10.41 -28.83 19.09
N SER A 116 9.58 -27.82 18.80
CA SER A 116 10.09 -26.51 18.38
C SER A 116 9.31 -25.41 19.07
N GLU A 117 10.01 -24.68 19.92
CA GLU A 117 9.49 -23.46 20.57
C GLU A 117 9.16 -22.44 19.48
N GLY A 118 7.91 -22.02 19.43
CA GLY A 118 7.46 -20.98 18.50
C GLY A 118 6.30 -21.35 17.59
N VAL A 119 5.62 -22.46 17.80
CA VAL A 119 4.44 -22.86 17.03
C VAL A 119 3.16 -22.38 17.70
N VAL A 120 2.47 -21.42 17.11
CA VAL A 120 1.08 -21.12 17.47
C VAL A 120 0.21 -22.04 16.65
N SER A 121 -0.27 -23.14 17.24
CA SER A 121 -1.23 -24.05 16.62
C SER A 121 -2.63 -23.45 16.73
N GLY A 122 -3.19 -23.00 15.60
CA GLY A 122 -4.61 -22.77 15.48
C GLY A 122 -5.26 -24.05 14.96
N VAL A 123 -6.05 -24.75 15.78
CA VAL A 123 -6.86 -25.88 15.33
C VAL A 123 -8.13 -25.33 14.72
N TYR A 124 -8.31 -25.46 13.42
CA TYR A 124 -9.62 -25.31 12.76
C TYR A 124 -10.30 -26.68 12.76
N ASP A 125 -11.24 -26.83 13.67
CA ASP A 125 -12.13 -27.99 13.72
C ASP A 125 -13.22 -27.82 12.67
N GLY A 126 -13.17 -28.59 11.58
CA GLY A 126 -14.19 -28.50 10.55
C GLY A 126 -14.05 -29.39 9.32
N PHE A 127 -13.08 -30.28 9.24
CA PHE A 127 -13.08 -31.35 8.22
C PHE A 127 -12.62 -32.67 8.83
N GLN A 128 -13.52 -33.62 8.88
CA GLN A 128 -13.23 -35.03 9.15
C GLN A 128 -12.42 -35.58 7.97
N ASP A 129 -11.15 -35.34 7.94
CA ASP A 129 -10.12 -36.26 7.43
C ASP A 129 -8.77 -35.82 7.98
N SER A 130 -8.02 -36.74 8.54
CA SER A 130 -6.89 -36.55 9.41
C SER A 130 -5.72 -35.82 8.77
N GLY A 131 -5.75 -34.49 8.79
CA GLY A 131 -4.65 -33.63 8.42
C GLY A 131 -4.47 -32.50 9.44
N THR A 132 -3.37 -32.49 10.17
CA THR A 132 -3.03 -31.37 11.06
C THR A 132 -2.40 -30.25 10.25
N VAL A 133 -3.07 -29.10 10.22
CA VAL A 133 -2.49 -27.88 9.64
C VAL A 133 -1.63 -27.20 10.71
N THR A 134 -0.33 -27.24 10.56
CA THR A 134 0.58 -26.50 11.42
C THR A 134 0.80 -25.12 10.81
N VAL A 135 0.27 -24.10 11.45
CA VAL A 135 0.55 -22.70 11.09
C VAL A 135 1.81 -22.28 11.81
N GLY A 136 2.93 -22.34 11.13
CA GLY A 136 4.17 -21.76 11.62
C GLY A 136 4.19 -20.26 11.29
N SER A 137 4.04 -19.41 12.30
CA SER A 137 4.29 -17.99 12.13
C SER A 137 5.76 -17.72 12.42
N THR A 138 6.57 -17.59 11.41
CA THR A 138 7.87 -16.96 11.55
C THR A 138 7.67 -15.45 11.42
N GLY A 139 7.24 -14.85 12.52
CA GLY A 139 7.21 -13.39 12.62
C GLY A 139 8.66 -12.89 12.67
N THR A 140 9.23 -12.53 11.56
CA THR A 140 10.36 -11.59 11.54
C THR A 140 9.80 -10.18 11.73
N GLY A 141 8.98 -10.00 12.74
CA GLY A 141 8.65 -8.72 13.32
C GLY A 141 9.82 -8.27 14.15
N GLY A 142 10.90 -7.88 13.52
CA GLY A 142 11.81 -6.97 14.18
C GLY A 142 10.97 -5.74 14.50
N LYS A 143 10.62 -5.52 15.77
CA LYS A 143 10.42 -4.18 16.31
C LYS A 143 11.77 -3.50 16.14
N GLY A 144 12.08 -3.09 14.89
CA GLY A 144 13.12 -2.11 14.69
C GLY A 144 12.70 -0.93 15.55
N GLU A 145 13.62 -0.40 16.34
CA GLU A 145 13.38 0.83 17.07
C GLU A 145 12.75 1.81 16.08
N GLU A 146 11.46 2.08 16.26
CA GLU A 146 10.71 3.04 15.48
C GLU A 146 11.30 4.41 15.79
N ARG A 147 12.33 4.79 15.03
CA ARG A 147 12.84 6.16 15.12
C ARG A 147 11.88 7.02 14.32
N PRO A 148 11.13 7.91 14.98
CA PRO A 148 10.19 8.75 14.27
C PRO A 148 10.95 9.66 13.31
N GLY A 149 10.45 9.74 12.09
CA GLY A 149 10.82 10.76 11.13
C GLY A 149 9.82 11.91 11.18
N HIS A 150 9.94 12.83 10.22
CA HIS A 150 9.01 13.93 10.04
C HIS A 150 8.37 13.84 8.65
N TYR A 151 7.13 14.29 8.55
CA TYR A 151 6.46 14.37 7.25
C TYR A 151 5.93 15.77 6.98
N LYS A 152 5.79 16.08 5.69
CA LYS A 152 5.16 17.30 5.21
C LYS A 152 4.32 16.97 3.98
N ILE A 153 3.13 17.51 3.92
CA ILE A 153 2.21 17.35 2.78
C ILE A 153 2.08 18.69 2.07
N ASP A 154 2.10 18.65 0.74
CA ASP A 154 1.79 19.78 -0.13
C ASP A 154 1.25 19.25 -1.47
N GLY A 155 -0.02 19.52 -1.72
CA GLY A 155 -0.70 19.05 -2.93
C GLY A 155 -0.65 17.53 -3.07
N TYR A 156 -0.13 17.07 -4.20
CA TYR A 156 0.03 15.64 -4.49
C TYR A 156 1.39 15.09 -4.05
N THR A 157 2.03 15.73 -3.07
CA THR A 157 3.34 15.33 -2.57
C THR A 157 3.29 15.11 -1.07
N ILE A 158 3.86 14.01 -0.62
CA ILE A 158 4.29 13.82 0.76
C ILE A 158 5.81 13.70 0.81
N GLU A 159 6.44 14.47 1.66
CA GLU A 159 7.87 14.39 1.99
C GLU A 159 8.00 13.63 3.30
N LEU A 160 8.81 12.58 3.31
CA LEU A 160 9.09 11.74 4.46
C LEU A 160 10.58 11.87 4.79
N THR A 161 10.91 12.54 5.87
CA THR A 161 12.29 12.72 6.32
C THR A 161 12.58 11.74 7.44
N GLY A 162 13.47 10.79 7.18
CA GLY A 162 13.88 9.79 8.15
C GLY A 162 14.75 10.36 9.27
N PRO A 163 15.05 9.58 10.31
CA PRO A 163 15.90 9.98 11.43
C PRO A 163 17.37 10.24 11.00
N ASP A 164 17.76 9.73 9.83
CA ASP A 164 19.07 10.00 9.21
C ASP A 164 19.12 11.30 8.40
N GLY A 165 18.02 12.06 8.39
CA GLY A 165 17.88 13.32 7.66
C GLY A 165 17.60 13.15 6.16
N LYS A 166 17.50 11.91 5.64
CA LYS A 166 17.15 11.70 4.24
C LYS A 166 15.67 11.93 4.04
N THR A 167 15.35 12.63 2.96
CA THR A 167 13.98 12.94 2.58
C THR A 167 13.61 12.19 1.31
N GLU A 168 12.51 11.47 1.37
CA GLU A 168 11.87 10.84 0.22
C GLU A 168 10.62 11.65 -0.16
N ARG A 169 10.48 11.97 -1.44
CA ARG A 169 9.28 12.61 -1.99
C ARG A 169 8.44 11.56 -2.69
N LYS A 170 7.17 11.44 -2.31
CA LYS A 170 6.26 10.43 -2.86
C LYS A 170 4.97 11.06 -3.33
N LEU A 171 4.37 10.47 -4.38
CA LEU A 171 3.01 10.78 -4.79
C LEU A 171 2.07 10.56 -3.61
N PHE A 172 1.19 11.52 -3.38
CA PHE A 172 0.25 11.50 -2.26
C PHE A 172 -1.12 12.01 -2.69
N PHE A 173 -2.18 11.37 -2.25
CA PHE A 173 -3.54 11.88 -2.35
C PHE A 173 -4.48 11.15 -1.36
N PHE A 174 -5.62 11.77 -1.08
CA PHE A 174 -6.72 11.13 -0.40
C PHE A 174 -7.70 10.55 -1.41
N TRP A 175 -8.20 9.37 -1.14
CA TRP A 175 -9.36 8.85 -1.83
C TRP A 175 -10.63 9.62 -1.40
N ALA A 176 -11.73 9.46 -2.15
CA ALA A 176 -12.96 10.24 -1.95
C ALA A 176 -13.56 10.16 -0.55
N ASP A 177 -13.24 9.13 0.22
CA ASP A 177 -13.74 8.88 1.57
C ASP A 177 -12.87 9.49 2.69
N ASP A 178 -11.76 10.14 2.35
CA ASP A 178 -10.74 10.67 3.29
C ASP A 178 -10.21 9.65 4.34
N LYS A 179 -10.70 8.41 4.30
CA LYS A 179 -10.23 7.32 5.17
C LYS A 179 -9.03 6.60 4.58
N ASN A 180 -8.94 6.64 3.26
CA ASN A 180 -7.88 6.00 2.51
C ASN A 180 -6.93 7.06 1.94
N ILE A 181 -5.64 6.80 2.06
CA ILE A 181 -4.58 7.62 1.45
C ILE A 181 -3.76 6.77 0.50
N SER A 182 -3.24 7.40 -0.54
CA SER A 182 -2.20 6.80 -1.38
C SER A 182 -0.86 7.44 -1.07
N VAL A 183 0.17 6.61 -0.87
CA VAL A 183 1.54 7.04 -0.65
C VAL A 183 2.46 6.23 -1.56
N GLY A 184 3.05 6.88 -2.56
CA GLY A 184 3.95 6.22 -3.52
C GLY A 184 3.28 5.08 -4.29
N GLY A 185 2.00 5.26 -4.70
CA GLY A 185 1.23 4.26 -5.43
C GLY A 185 0.60 3.15 -4.58
N THR A 186 0.89 3.11 -3.28
CA THR A 186 0.28 2.14 -2.36
C THR A 186 -0.88 2.79 -1.61
N THR A 187 -2.03 2.12 -1.59
CA THR A 187 -3.20 2.58 -0.83
C THR A 187 -3.19 2.03 0.59
N TYR A 188 -3.28 2.92 1.54
CA TYR A 188 -3.36 2.62 2.97
C TYR A 188 -4.72 3.02 3.50
N SER A 189 -5.34 2.15 4.29
CA SER A 189 -6.62 2.40 4.95
C SER A 189 -6.40 2.81 6.40
N ARG A 190 -7.15 3.83 6.84
CA ARG A 190 -7.10 4.28 8.23
C ARG A 190 -7.73 3.24 9.14
N GLU A 191 -7.07 2.93 10.24
CA GLU A 191 -7.66 2.11 11.29
C GLU A 191 -8.69 2.96 12.06
N ASP A 192 -9.97 2.57 11.99
CA ASP A 192 -11.00 3.13 12.86
C ASP A 192 -10.75 2.62 14.28
N LYS A 193 -10.66 3.53 15.26
CA LYS A 193 -10.56 3.19 16.69
C LYS A 193 -11.92 2.78 17.24
#